data_f3ce9f6d472c03f3331e4ccbe4e4f7e6
#
_entry.id   f3ce9f6d472c03f3331e4ccbe4e4f7e6
#
_cell.length_a   1.000
_cell.length_b   1.000
_cell.length_c   1.000
_cell.angle_alpha   90.00
_cell.angle_beta   90.00
_cell.angle_gamma   90.00
#
_symmetry.space_group_name_H-M   'P 1'
#
loop_
_entity.id
_entity.type
_entity.pdbx_description
1 polymer ?
#
loop_
_entity_poly.entity_id
_entity_poly.type
_entity_poly.pdbx_seq_one_letter_code
_entity_poly.pdbx_strand_id
1 'polypeptide(L)'
;MNHLLILYNPYYQQDVIQQHLSVLQEKSQVGFGKIRSKLNDQEKHHSLEEIYKAASEKNFLQLFLTDYANLFAAKVIKVSKDIDEGLIPSYYKEKNLEVEDFFIISDLRELVREDFSLLRDQFLVNFIAPNNHTYAIYGNNYVCPLPVRLKEERSYFLGDEKHYLSVYKSKEYLIMQENFMRFVFGKRLFYLLHPDSINNTIHTELELLQSENDLLNDFTSIIVKYSKTLEYEIYLFAKKVLLKACAKDLSLYDLTYKVQEQSYTIKDFFTQKPNLGSIKYLLMHKRVQCHLEESLNRFINSSFQKSFKFFQDIRNEAVHEKAPGLHEVEKLRNEILGIEGASLLKSILTRKEMA
;
A
#
# COMPACT_ATOMS: atom_id res chain seq x y z
N MET A 1 -6.36 10.07 7.25
CA MET A 1 -5.81 10.56 5.95
C MET A 1 -6.96 10.99 5.08
N ASN A 2 -6.79 12.03 4.26
CA ASN A 2 -7.84 12.47 3.33
C ASN A 2 -7.72 11.72 2.01
N HIS A 3 -8.86 11.33 1.44
CA HIS A 3 -8.93 10.62 0.16
C HIS A 3 -9.93 11.28 -0.77
N LEU A 4 -9.55 11.41 -2.03
CA LEU A 4 -10.44 11.84 -3.12
C LEU A 4 -10.44 10.82 -4.24
N LEU A 5 -11.54 10.73 -4.96
CA LEU A 5 -11.68 9.96 -6.19
C LEU A 5 -12.02 10.90 -7.35
N ILE A 6 -11.30 10.78 -8.45
CA ILE A 6 -11.59 11.45 -9.72
C ILE A 6 -11.76 10.41 -10.82
N LEU A 7 -12.83 10.56 -11.58
CA LEU A 7 -12.99 9.88 -12.86
C LEU A 7 -12.29 10.72 -13.92
N TYR A 8 -11.23 10.18 -14.52
CA TYR A 8 -10.67 10.79 -15.73
C TYR A 8 -11.26 10.11 -16.97
N ASN A 9 -11.46 10.89 -18.00
CA ASN A 9 -12.08 10.39 -19.22
C ASN A 9 -11.05 10.30 -20.37
N PRO A 10 -10.64 9.08 -20.78
CA PRO A 10 -9.71 8.89 -21.89
C PRO A 10 -10.22 9.46 -23.23
N TYR A 11 -11.51 9.75 -23.33
CA TYR A 11 -12.08 10.40 -24.51
C TYR A 11 -11.51 11.81 -24.75
N TYR A 12 -11.25 12.56 -23.67
CA TYR A 12 -10.62 13.88 -23.80
C TYR A 12 -9.14 13.79 -24.17
N GLN A 13 -8.45 12.78 -23.65
CA GLN A 13 -7.05 12.51 -23.93
C GLN A 13 -6.78 11.02 -23.66
N GLN A 14 -6.37 10.25 -24.68
CA GLN A 14 -6.18 8.80 -24.53
C GLN A 14 -5.02 8.45 -23.62
N ASP A 15 -3.93 9.19 -23.67
CA ASP A 15 -2.68 8.99 -22.95
C ASP A 15 -2.53 9.93 -21.73
N VAL A 16 -3.65 10.24 -21.04
CA VAL A 16 -3.66 11.14 -19.88
C VAL A 16 -2.56 10.77 -18.88
N ILE A 17 -2.52 9.52 -18.47
CA ILE A 17 -1.57 9.07 -17.42
C ILE A 17 -0.12 9.14 -17.93
N GLN A 18 0.14 8.75 -19.19
CA GLN A 18 1.46 8.81 -19.80
C GLN A 18 2.01 10.23 -19.84
N GLN A 19 1.17 11.21 -20.24
CA GLN A 19 1.59 12.60 -20.28
C GLN A 19 1.91 13.16 -18.88
N HIS A 20 1.10 12.82 -17.89
CA HIS A 20 1.42 13.19 -16.49
C HIS A 20 2.70 12.52 -15.99
N LEU A 21 2.91 11.23 -16.33
CA LEU A 21 4.14 10.52 -15.97
C LEU A 21 5.38 11.14 -16.60
N SER A 22 5.30 11.57 -17.86
CA SER A 22 6.42 12.23 -18.52
C SER A 22 6.86 13.49 -17.78
N VAL A 23 5.90 14.35 -17.41
CA VAL A 23 6.20 15.55 -16.61
C VAL A 23 6.70 15.18 -15.22
N LEU A 24 6.10 14.18 -14.57
CA LEU A 24 6.49 13.73 -13.22
C LEU A 24 7.92 13.17 -13.21
N GLN A 25 8.33 12.44 -14.25
CA GLN A 25 9.69 11.93 -14.41
C GLN A 25 10.72 13.05 -14.62
N GLU A 26 10.35 14.07 -15.39
CA GLU A 26 11.25 15.20 -15.70
C GLU A 26 11.36 16.19 -14.52
N LYS A 27 10.24 16.52 -13.89
CA LYS A 27 10.16 17.61 -12.91
C LYS A 27 9.98 17.13 -11.47
N SER A 28 9.84 15.81 -11.23
CA SER A 28 9.51 15.21 -9.91
C SER A 28 8.17 15.65 -9.32
N GLN A 29 7.39 16.44 -10.06
CA GLN A 29 6.05 16.88 -9.74
C GLN A 29 5.25 17.09 -11.03
N VAL A 30 3.92 16.94 -10.95
CA VAL A 30 3.02 17.24 -12.07
C VAL A 30 1.68 17.75 -11.54
N GLY A 31 1.07 18.67 -12.26
CA GLY A 31 -0.27 19.17 -11.97
C GLY A 31 -1.33 18.36 -12.70
N PHE A 32 -2.20 17.70 -11.95
CA PHE A 32 -3.41 17.06 -12.49
C PHE A 32 -4.59 18.02 -12.36
N GLY A 33 -5.09 18.51 -13.47
CA GLY A 33 -6.13 19.53 -13.52
C GLY A 33 -7.54 18.95 -13.37
N LYS A 34 -8.33 19.48 -12.44
CA LYS A 34 -9.77 19.28 -12.42
C LYS A 34 -10.41 20.13 -13.51
N ILE A 35 -10.86 19.49 -14.58
CA ILE A 35 -11.57 20.18 -15.67
C ILE A 35 -12.95 20.61 -15.16
N ARG A 36 -13.32 21.85 -15.47
CA ARG A 36 -14.63 22.41 -15.14
C ARG A 36 -15.76 21.61 -15.77
N SER A 37 -16.72 21.20 -14.94
CA SER A 37 -17.93 20.52 -15.40
C SER A 37 -19.15 21.37 -15.12
N LYS A 38 -20.01 21.56 -16.13
CA LYS A 38 -21.28 22.28 -15.99
C LYS A 38 -22.22 21.67 -14.94
N LEU A 39 -22.02 20.39 -14.61
CA LEU A 39 -22.77 19.68 -13.57
C LEU A 39 -22.33 20.05 -12.14
N ASN A 40 -21.14 20.65 -11.98
CA ASN A 40 -20.56 20.96 -10.67
C ASN A 40 -20.94 22.33 -10.11
N ASP A 41 -21.69 23.14 -10.84
CA ASP A 41 -22.03 24.52 -10.41
C ASP A 41 -23.01 24.55 -9.24
N GLN A 42 -23.63 23.43 -8.85
CA GLN A 42 -24.70 23.41 -7.85
C GLN A 42 -24.32 22.95 -6.44
N GLU A 43 -23.21 22.23 -6.23
CA GLU A 43 -22.82 21.78 -4.88
C GLU A 43 -21.29 21.75 -4.69
N LYS A 44 -20.70 22.89 -4.36
CA LYS A 44 -19.36 22.88 -3.75
C LYS A 44 -19.48 22.32 -2.34
N HIS A 45 -19.03 21.10 -2.14
CA HIS A 45 -18.90 20.56 -0.79
C HIS A 45 -17.89 21.42 0.00
N HIS A 46 -18.34 22.14 1.03
CA HIS A 46 -17.46 22.90 1.94
C HIS A 46 -16.29 22.05 2.46
N SER A 47 -16.49 20.74 2.58
CA SER A 47 -15.47 19.79 2.97
C SER A 47 -14.29 19.69 1.98
N LEU A 48 -14.46 19.99 0.69
CA LEU A 48 -13.36 19.95 -0.29
C LEU A 48 -12.33 21.05 -0.07
N GLU A 49 -12.76 22.26 0.27
CA GLU A 49 -11.83 23.37 0.54
C GLU A 49 -10.93 23.08 1.74
N GLU A 50 -11.48 22.45 2.78
CA GLU A 50 -10.71 22.04 3.96
C GLU A 50 -9.69 20.96 3.61
N ILE A 51 -10.11 19.96 2.80
CA ILE A 51 -9.22 18.88 2.30
C ILE A 51 -8.09 19.49 1.47
N TYR A 52 -8.39 20.45 0.57
CA TYR A 52 -7.40 21.09 -0.28
C TYR A 52 -6.38 21.88 0.51
N LYS A 53 -6.83 22.67 1.50
CA LYS A 53 -5.97 23.49 2.38
C LYS A 53 -5.09 22.62 3.28
N ALA A 54 -5.56 21.43 3.66
CA ALA A 54 -4.82 20.51 4.52
C ALA A 54 -3.71 19.74 3.78
N ALA A 55 -3.74 19.72 2.44
CA ALA A 55 -2.75 18.99 1.65
C ALA A 55 -1.36 19.61 1.72
N SER A 56 -0.36 18.83 2.14
CA SER A 56 1.05 19.22 2.25
C SER A 56 1.95 18.00 2.10
N GLU A 57 3.26 18.18 2.00
CA GLU A 57 4.22 17.07 1.94
C GLU A 57 4.12 16.13 3.16
N LYS A 58 3.91 16.68 4.35
CA LYS A 58 3.78 15.93 5.61
C LYS A 58 2.40 15.30 5.78
N ASN A 59 1.36 15.94 5.25
CA ASN A 59 -0.03 15.51 5.31
C ASN A 59 -0.60 15.45 3.90
N PHE A 60 -0.05 14.54 3.09
CA PHE A 60 -0.47 14.41 1.70
C PHE A 60 -1.91 13.90 1.58
N LEU A 61 -2.57 14.31 0.51
CA LEU A 61 -3.86 13.80 0.08
C LEU A 61 -3.64 12.60 -0.85
N GLN A 62 -4.31 11.48 -0.60
CA GLN A 62 -4.39 10.37 -1.55
C GLN A 62 -5.51 10.62 -2.57
N LEU A 63 -5.12 10.86 -3.82
CA LEU A 63 -6.04 11.03 -4.93
C LEU A 63 -6.10 9.74 -5.75
N PHE A 64 -7.28 9.13 -5.82
CA PHE A 64 -7.53 7.99 -6.68
C PHE A 64 -8.01 8.48 -8.05
N LEU A 65 -7.32 8.04 -9.10
CA LEU A 65 -7.64 8.35 -10.49
C LEU A 65 -8.09 7.07 -11.18
N THR A 66 -9.27 7.07 -11.80
CA THR A 66 -9.80 5.89 -12.48
C THR A 66 -10.58 6.24 -13.74
N ASP A 67 -10.58 5.33 -14.72
CA ASP A 67 -11.46 5.29 -15.89
C ASP A 67 -12.36 4.03 -15.86
N TYR A 68 -12.47 3.38 -14.70
CA TYR A 68 -13.12 2.10 -14.45
C TYR A 68 -12.44 0.84 -15.01
N ALA A 69 -11.42 0.97 -15.84
CA ALA A 69 -10.57 -0.15 -16.24
C ALA A 69 -9.22 -0.11 -15.49
N ASN A 70 -8.77 1.10 -15.20
CA ASN A 70 -7.51 1.38 -14.52
C ASN A 70 -7.76 2.11 -13.20
N LEU A 71 -6.87 1.91 -12.23
CA LEU A 71 -6.85 2.65 -10.98
C LEU A 71 -5.43 3.03 -10.61
N PHE A 72 -5.25 4.31 -10.34
CA PHE A 72 -3.99 4.85 -9.81
C PHE A 72 -4.25 5.53 -8.47
N ALA A 73 -3.29 5.43 -7.55
CA ALA A 73 -3.19 6.31 -6.39
C ALA A 73 -2.14 7.37 -6.67
N ALA A 74 -2.47 8.63 -6.44
CA ALA A 74 -1.57 9.77 -6.57
C ALA A 74 -1.30 10.42 -5.21
N LYS A 75 -0.03 10.73 -4.93
CA LYS A 75 0.41 11.48 -3.74
C LYS A 75 0.33 12.97 -4.03
N VAL A 76 -0.74 13.62 -3.58
CA VAL A 76 -0.94 15.05 -3.76
C VAL A 76 -0.38 15.82 -2.56
N ILE A 77 0.55 16.72 -2.82
CA ILE A 77 1.23 17.52 -1.80
C ILE A 77 0.71 18.96 -1.71
N LYS A 78 -0.06 19.39 -2.68
CA LYS A 78 -0.67 20.72 -2.72
C LYS A 78 -1.83 20.74 -3.71
N VAL A 79 -2.84 21.55 -3.42
CA VAL A 79 -3.89 21.91 -4.40
C VAL A 79 -3.83 23.41 -4.62
N SER A 80 -3.83 23.88 -5.87
CA SER A 80 -3.70 25.29 -6.20
C SER A 80 -4.38 25.59 -7.54
N LYS A 81 -4.89 26.82 -7.70
CA LYS A 81 -5.39 27.32 -9.00
C LYS A 81 -4.24 27.72 -9.91
N ASP A 82 -3.20 28.30 -9.32
CA ASP A 82 -2.04 28.80 -10.03
C ASP A 82 -0.85 27.88 -9.76
N ILE A 83 -0.28 27.31 -10.83
CA ILE A 83 0.92 26.46 -10.78
C ILE A 83 1.85 26.84 -11.90
N ASP A 84 3.12 26.45 -11.78
CA ASP A 84 4.11 26.59 -12.84
C ASP A 84 3.65 25.86 -14.10
N GLU A 85 3.65 26.56 -15.23
CA GLU A 85 3.25 26.00 -16.53
C GLU A 85 4.07 24.78 -16.94
N GLY A 86 5.33 24.70 -16.50
CA GLY A 86 6.19 23.55 -16.73
C GLY A 86 5.76 22.28 -16.01
N LEU A 87 4.85 22.37 -15.04
CA LEU A 87 4.25 21.22 -14.35
C LEU A 87 2.94 20.74 -15.00
N ILE A 88 2.46 21.42 -16.03
CA ILE A 88 1.19 21.12 -16.68
C ILE A 88 1.45 20.37 -17.99
N PRO A 89 0.90 19.15 -18.20
CA PRO A 89 0.92 18.50 -19.49
C PRO A 89 0.36 19.40 -20.61
N SER A 90 0.99 19.40 -21.78
CA SER A 90 0.69 20.35 -22.89
C SER A 90 -0.76 20.29 -23.37
N TYR A 91 -1.37 19.11 -23.31
CA TYR A 91 -2.73 18.90 -23.80
C TYR A 91 -3.80 19.78 -23.14
N TYR A 92 -3.57 20.24 -21.89
CA TYR A 92 -4.51 21.18 -21.25
C TYR A 92 -4.61 22.50 -22.01
N LYS A 93 -3.48 23.02 -22.49
CA LYS A 93 -3.42 24.23 -23.32
C LYS A 93 -3.89 23.96 -24.74
N GLU A 94 -3.40 22.91 -25.37
CA GLU A 94 -3.71 22.53 -26.75
C GLU A 94 -5.21 22.37 -26.98
N LYS A 95 -5.93 21.86 -25.97
CA LYS A 95 -7.38 21.64 -26.02
C LYS A 95 -8.20 22.73 -25.34
N ASN A 96 -7.56 23.82 -24.90
CA ASN A 96 -8.22 24.92 -24.19
C ASN A 96 -9.12 24.45 -23.03
N LEU A 97 -8.62 23.52 -22.21
CA LEU A 97 -9.40 22.97 -21.11
C LEU A 97 -9.47 23.97 -19.95
N GLU A 98 -10.68 24.30 -19.53
CA GLU A 98 -10.90 25.12 -18.33
C GLU A 98 -10.65 24.28 -17.09
N VAL A 99 -9.57 24.60 -16.34
CA VAL A 99 -9.20 23.92 -15.10
C VAL A 99 -9.59 24.76 -13.93
N GLU A 100 -10.31 24.17 -12.96
CA GLU A 100 -10.71 24.85 -11.72
C GLU A 100 -9.59 24.85 -10.68
N ASP A 101 -8.96 23.70 -10.47
CA ASP A 101 -7.90 23.47 -9.52
C ASP A 101 -6.90 22.45 -10.09
N PHE A 102 -5.62 22.59 -9.71
CA PHE A 102 -4.59 21.61 -10.00
C PHE A 102 -4.17 20.88 -8.72
N PHE A 103 -4.15 19.57 -8.78
CA PHE A 103 -3.57 18.69 -7.76
C PHE A 103 -2.10 18.47 -8.10
N ILE A 104 -1.19 18.98 -7.26
CA ILE A 104 0.25 18.79 -7.45
C ILE A 104 0.64 17.41 -6.93
N ILE A 105 0.91 16.52 -7.85
CA ILE A 105 1.27 15.12 -7.62
C ILE A 105 2.78 15.01 -7.54
N SER A 106 3.31 14.39 -6.49
CA SER A 106 4.74 14.11 -6.29
C SER A 106 5.10 12.62 -6.45
N ASP A 107 4.10 11.75 -6.50
CA ASP A 107 4.27 10.32 -6.78
C ASP A 107 2.96 9.71 -7.29
N LEU A 108 3.06 8.70 -8.14
CA LEU A 108 1.93 8.01 -8.76
C LEU A 108 2.17 6.49 -8.70
N ARG A 109 1.16 5.75 -8.27
CA ARG A 109 1.21 4.29 -8.15
C ARG A 109 0.07 3.67 -8.94
N GLU A 110 0.38 2.70 -9.79
CA GLU A 110 -0.62 1.87 -10.47
C GLU A 110 -1.14 0.78 -9.52
N LEU A 111 -2.44 0.69 -9.36
CA LEU A 111 -3.11 -0.31 -8.52
C LEU A 111 -3.84 -1.37 -9.36
N VAL A 112 -4.47 -0.94 -10.46
CA VAL A 112 -5.19 -1.80 -11.38
C VAL A 112 -4.91 -1.35 -12.81
N ARG A 113 -4.66 -2.31 -13.71
CA ARG A 113 -4.49 -2.08 -15.14
C ARG A 113 -5.47 -2.95 -15.92
N GLU A 114 -6.31 -2.30 -16.74
CA GLU A 114 -7.23 -2.93 -17.70
C GLU A 114 -8.09 -4.07 -17.12
N ASP A 115 -8.48 -3.98 -15.84
CA ASP A 115 -9.31 -4.98 -15.16
C ASP A 115 -10.47 -4.34 -14.38
N PHE A 116 -11.59 -4.13 -15.08
CA PHE A 116 -12.81 -3.60 -14.49
C PHE A 116 -13.34 -4.47 -13.34
N SER A 117 -13.28 -5.80 -13.48
CA SER A 117 -13.81 -6.73 -12.46
C SER A 117 -12.99 -6.62 -11.18
N LEU A 118 -11.68 -6.59 -11.31
CA LEU A 118 -10.77 -6.41 -10.19
C LEU A 118 -11.01 -5.07 -9.48
N LEU A 119 -11.10 -4.00 -10.26
CA LEU A 119 -11.36 -2.67 -9.73
C LEU A 119 -12.67 -2.64 -8.94
N ARG A 120 -13.77 -3.12 -9.52
CA ARG A 120 -15.08 -3.16 -8.89
C ARG A 120 -15.08 -3.99 -7.61
N ASP A 121 -14.57 -5.23 -7.68
CA ASP A 121 -14.77 -6.24 -6.65
C ASP A 121 -13.76 -6.16 -5.49
N GLN A 122 -12.59 -5.52 -5.70
CA GLN A 122 -11.53 -5.46 -4.71
C GLN A 122 -11.22 -4.04 -4.20
N PHE A 123 -11.37 -3.03 -5.06
CA PHE A 123 -11.00 -1.66 -4.69
C PHE A 123 -12.22 -0.78 -4.40
N LEU A 124 -13.18 -0.68 -5.31
CA LEU A 124 -14.33 0.20 -5.11
C LEU A 124 -15.21 -0.22 -3.94
N VAL A 125 -15.28 -1.51 -3.61
CA VAL A 125 -15.99 -2.01 -2.43
C VAL A 125 -15.41 -1.49 -1.11
N ASN A 126 -14.14 -1.06 -1.11
CA ASN A 126 -13.48 -0.44 0.05
C ASN A 126 -13.80 1.05 0.20
N PHE A 127 -14.37 1.70 -0.81
CA PHE A 127 -14.67 3.12 -0.78
C PHE A 127 -16.05 3.38 -0.18
N ILE A 128 -16.12 4.30 0.77
CA ILE A 128 -17.35 4.83 1.35
C ILE A 128 -17.53 6.24 0.78
N ALA A 129 -18.65 6.45 0.09
CA ALA A 129 -19.04 7.74 -0.46
C ALA A 129 -19.58 8.69 0.63
N PRO A 130 -19.75 10.00 0.36
CA PRO A 130 -20.25 10.98 1.34
C PRO A 130 -21.62 10.64 1.95
N ASN A 131 -22.45 9.88 1.25
CA ASN A 131 -23.73 9.40 1.76
C ASN A 131 -23.61 8.22 2.76
N ASN A 132 -22.40 7.87 3.19
CA ASN A 132 -22.04 6.75 4.08
C ASN A 132 -22.34 5.34 3.52
N HIS A 133 -22.64 5.22 2.23
CA HIS A 133 -22.75 3.94 1.56
C HIS A 133 -21.46 3.56 0.84
N THR A 134 -21.29 2.27 0.58
CA THR A 134 -20.23 1.78 -0.30
C THR A 134 -20.37 2.44 -1.67
N TYR A 135 -19.25 2.89 -2.24
CA TYR A 135 -19.23 3.47 -3.58
C TYR A 135 -19.84 2.50 -4.59
N ALA A 136 -20.76 2.98 -5.40
CA ALA A 136 -21.41 2.19 -6.44
C ALA A 136 -21.22 2.88 -7.81
N ILE A 137 -20.84 2.09 -8.82
CA ILE A 137 -20.63 2.60 -10.18
C ILE A 137 -21.96 3.00 -10.83
N TYR A 138 -23.03 2.28 -10.51
CA TYR A 138 -24.35 2.46 -11.12
C TYR A 138 -25.36 3.00 -10.11
N GLY A 139 -26.27 3.83 -10.59
CA GLY A 139 -27.39 4.33 -9.80
C GLY A 139 -27.09 5.51 -8.86
N ASN A 140 -25.89 6.10 -8.96
CA ASN A 140 -25.51 7.29 -8.22
C ASN A 140 -24.86 8.31 -9.13
N ASN A 141 -25.27 9.57 -9.04
CA ASN A 141 -24.62 10.69 -9.71
C ASN A 141 -23.63 11.33 -8.75
N TYR A 142 -22.37 10.88 -8.77
CA TYR A 142 -21.32 11.47 -7.98
C TYR A 142 -20.70 12.67 -8.69
N VAL A 143 -20.48 13.72 -7.91
CA VAL A 143 -19.73 14.89 -8.36
C VAL A 143 -18.27 14.69 -7.99
N CYS A 144 -17.38 14.75 -8.96
CA CYS A 144 -15.93 14.63 -8.77
C CYS A 144 -15.25 16.01 -8.69
N PRO A 145 -14.20 16.16 -7.85
CA PRO A 145 -13.58 15.17 -6.97
C PRO A 145 -14.50 14.71 -5.85
N LEU A 146 -14.65 13.39 -5.70
CA LEU A 146 -15.50 12.81 -4.67
C LEU A 146 -14.68 12.54 -3.40
N PRO A 147 -15.02 13.16 -2.25
CA PRO A 147 -14.44 12.75 -0.98
C PRO A 147 -14.83 11.31 -0.68
N VAL A 148 -13.86 10.47 -0.40
CA VAL A 148 -14.12 9.07 -0.04
C VAL A 148 -13.40 8.72 1.25
N ARG A 149 -13.97 7.79 2.01
CA ARG A 149 -13.30 7.12 3.13
C ARG A 149 -13.03 5.68 2.76
N LEU A 150 -11.96 5.12 3.27
CA LEU A 150 -11.67 3.70 3.09
C LEU A 150 -12.24 2.92 4.27
N LYS A 151 -12.92 1.79 4.00
CA LYS A 151 -13.34 0.83 5.06
C LYS A 151 -12.11 0.28 5.78
N GLU A 152 -11.11 -0.12 5.00
CA GLU A 152 -9.77 -0.43 5.47
C GLU A 152 -8.83 0.70 5.08
N GLU A 153 -8.43 1.51 6.06
CA GLU A 153 -7.49 2.61 5.84
C GLU A 153 -6.15 2.08 5.34
N ARG A 154 -5.73 2.53 4.18
CA ARG A 154 -4.49 2.10 3.55
C ARG A 154 -3.75 3.31 2.97
N SER A 155 -2.51 3.52 3.43
CA SER A 155 -1.58 4.43 2.78
C SER A 155 -0.83 3.69 1.67
N TYR A 156 -0.84 4.26 0.47
CA TYR A 156 -0.11 3.73 -0.68
C TYR A 156 1.28 4.35 -0.84
N PHE A 157 1.64 5.32 0.00
CA PHE A 157 2.91 6.06 -0.05
C PHE A 157 3.56 6.04 1.33
N LEU A 158 4.30 4.98 1.61
CA LEU A 158 5.06 4.78 2.85
C LEU A 158 6.55 4.80 2.50
N GLY A 159 7.31 5.66 3.18
CA GLY A 159 8.73 5.83 2.91
C GLY A 159 9.02 6.80 1.77
N ASP A 160 10.28 6.83 1.34
CA ASP A 160 10.80 7.81 0.37
C ASP A 160 10.90 7.25 -1.07
N GLU A 161 10.46 6.01 -1.28
CA GLU A 161 10.49 5.36 -2.61
C GLU A 161 9.53 6.06 -3.57
N LYS A 162 9.99 6.25 -4.82
CA LYS A 162 9.20 6.82 -5.91
C LYS A 162 8.55 5.70 -6.73
N HIS A 163 7.23 5.59 -6.64
CA HIS A 163 6.48 4.51 -7.27
C HIS A 163 6.18 4.76 -8.75
N TYR A 164 6.16 6.02 -9.19
CA TYR A 164 5.90 6.35 -10.58
C TYR A 164 6.91 5.74 -11.57
N LEU A 165 8.13 5.44 -11.12
CA LEU A 165 9.16 4.80 -11.94
C LEU A 165 8.76 3.37 -12.40
N SER A 166 7.80 2.74 -11.72
CA SER A 166 7.34 1.38 -12.00
C SER A 166 5.87 1.30 -12.46
N VAL A 167 5.27 2.39 -12.87
CA VAL A 167 3.86 2.41 -13.26
C VAL A 167 3.66 1.49 -14.45
N TYR A 168 4.32 1.44 -15.49
CA TYR A 168 4.15 0.47 -16.57
C TYR A 168 5.17 -0.68 -16.44
N LYS A 169 4.75 -1.73 -15.76
CA LYS A 169 5.59 -2.88 -15.43
C LYS A 169 5.88 -3.78 -16.65
N SER A 170 7.01 -4.49 -16.61
CA SER A 170 7.41 -5.41 -17.68
C SER A 170 6.44 -6.59 -17.81
N LYS A 171 6.49 -7.27 -18.97
CA LYS A 171 5.68 -8.48 -19.22
C LYS A 171 6.00 -9.58 -18.21
N GLU A 172 7.25 -9.77 -17.87
CA GLU A 172 7.72 -10.76 -16.88
C GLU A 172 7.14 -10.47 -15.50
N TYR A 173 7.11 -9.20 -15.11
CA TYR A 173 6.49 -8.77 -13.87
C TYR A 173 4.99 -9.12 -13.84
N LEU A 174 4.26 -8.84 -14.91
CA LEU A 174 2.82 -9.12 -14.98
C LEU A 174 2.53 -10.63 -14.96
N ILE A 175 3.33 -11.43 -15.65
CA ILE A 175 3.24 -12.90 -15.61
C ILE A 175 3.50 -13.41 -14.19
N MET A 176 4.53 -12.92 -13.50
CA MET A 176 4.85 -13.31 -12.13
C MET A 176 3.73 -12.89 -11.16
N GLN A 177 3.18 -11.70 -11.32
CA GLN A 177 2.03 -11.23 -10.54
C GLN A 177 0.83 -12.15 -10.69
N GLU A 178 0.50 -12.55 -11.92
CA GLU A 178 -0.59 -13.48 -12.22
C GLU A 178 -0.33 -14.87 -11.60
N ASN A 179 0.89 -15.35 -11.65
CA ASN A 179 1.28 -16.61 -11.03
C ASN A 179 1.10 -16.57 -9.51
N PHE A 180 1.52 -15.51 -8.86
CA PHE A 180 1.29 -15.35 -7.42
C PHE A 180 -0.18 -15.29 -7.07
N MET A 181 -0.95 -14.54 -7.84
CA MET A 181 -2.37 -14.40 -7.62
C MET A 181 -3.11 -15.73 -7.79
N ARG A 182 -2.77 -16.52 -8.82
CA ARG A 182 -3.48 -17.78 -9.12
C ARG A 182 -2.99 -18.95 -8.29
N PHE A 183 -1.68 -19.13 -8.19
CA PHE A 183 -1.10 -20.40 -7.73
C PHE A 183 -0.50 -20.32 -6.32
N VAL A 184 -0.05 -19.16 -5.88
CA VAL A 184 0.61 -19.02 -4.56
C VAL A 184 -0.38 -18.56 -3.50
N PHE A 185 -0.99 -17.40 -3.65
CA PHE A 185 -1.84 -16.81 -2.60
C PHE A 185 -3.34 -17.04 -2.80
N GLY A 186 -3.77 -17.22 -4.05
CA GLY A 186 -5.17 -17.03 -4.42
C GLY A 186 -5.55 -15.53 -4.47
N LYS A 187 -6.50 -15.19 -5.32
CA LYS A 187 -6.90 -13.78 -5.58
C LYS A 187 -7.20 -13.00 -4.29
N ARG A 188 -7.92 -13.62 -3.35
CA ARG A 188 -8.31 -12.98 -2.09
C ARG A 188 -7.11 -12.58 -1.23
N LEU A 189 -6.22 -13.52 -0.90
CA LEU A 189 -5.06 -13.23 -0.03
C LEU A 189 -4.04 -12.32 -0.72
N PHE A 190 -3.90 -12.44 -2.05
CA PHE A 190 -3.00 -11.59 -2.80
C PHE A 190 -3.32 -10.10 -2.63
N TYR A 191 -4.61 -9.73 -2.67
CA TYR A 191 -5.02 -8.33 -2.48
C TYR A 191 -5.09 -7.87 -1.02
N LEU A 192 -4.90 -8.75 -0.05
CA LEU A 192 -4.66 -8.38 1.34
C LEU A 192 -3.21 -7.96 1.60
N LEU A 193 -2.29 -8.35 0.71
CA LEU A 193 -0.91 -7.85 0.75
C LEU A 193 -0.90 -6.34 0.48
N HIS A 194 0.02 -5.65 1.14
CA HIS A 194 0.30 -4.27 0.78
C HIS A 194 0.95 -4.23 -0.62
N PRO A 195 0.67 -3.22 -1.47
CA PRO A 195 1.29 -3.11 -2.79
C PRO A 195 2.82 -3.15 -2.78
N ASP A 196 3.47 -2.60 -1.74
CA ASP A 196 4.93 -2.70 -1.58
C ASP A 196 5.38 -4.14 -1.34
N SER A 197 4.61 -4.91 -0.56
CA SER A 197 4.87 -6.33 -0.33
C SER A 197 4.73 -7.14 -1.62
N ILE A 198 3.72 -6.84 -2.43
CA ILE A 198 3.53 -7.44 -3.76
C ILE A 198 4.74 -7.13 -4.66
N ASN A 199 5.10 -5.84 -4.77
CA ASN A 199 6.23 -5.41 -5.58
C ASN A 199 7.53 -6.07 -5.15
N ASN A 200 7.85 -6.02 -3.85
CA ASN A 200 9.06 -6.62 -3.32
C ASN A 200 9.12 -8.13 -3.61
N THR A 201 8.01 -8.84 -3.38
CA THR A 201 7.97 -10.29 -3.60
C THR A 201 8.18 -10.63 -5.08
N ILE A 202 7.50 -9.93 -5.99
CA ILE A 202 7.65 -10.16 -7.43
C ILE A 202 9.07 -9.85 -7.91
N HIS A 203 9.63 -8.71 -7.52
CA HIS A 203 11.01 -8.38 -7.89
C HIS A 203 12.03 -9.33 -7.30
N THR A 204 11.79 -9.84 -6.08
CA THR A 204 12.66 -10.84 -5.45
C THR A 204 12.65 -12.15 -6.22
N GLU A 205 11.49 -12.62 -6.66
CA GLU A 205 11.37 -13.85 -7.47
C GLU A 205 11.99 -13.69 -8.86
N LEU A 206 11.82 -12.52 -9.51
CA LEU A 206 12.46 -12.25 -10.80
C LEU A 206 13.99 -12.22 -10.66
N GLU A 207 14.52 -11.63 -9.59
CA GLU A 207 15.96 -11.64 -9.30
C GLU A 207 16.47 -13.04 -9.00
N LEU A 208 15.73 -13.83 -8.21
CA LEU A 208 16.08 -15.22 -7.93
C LEU A 208 16.16 -16.04 -9.21
N LEU A 209 15.14 -15.96 -10.09
CA LEU A 209 15.15 -16.68 -11.38
C LEU A 209 16.31 -16.30 -12.29
N GLN A 210 16.78 -15.04 -12.23
CA GLN A 210 17.93 -14.58 -13.01
C GLN A 210 19.26 -15.11 -12.47
N SER A 211 19.35 -15.32 -11.17
CA SER A 211 20.60 -15.63 -10.46
C SER A 211 20.69 -17.07 -9.93
N GLU A 212 19.63 -17.89 -10.01
CA GLU A 212 19.61 -19.25 -9.46
C GLU A 212 20.66 -20.20 -10.08
N ASN A 213 21.07 -19.93 -11.32
CA ASN A 213 22.07 -20.71 -12.01
C ASN A 213 23.53 -20.23 -11.77
N ASP A 214 23.71 -19.10 -11.08
CA ASP A 214 25.03 -18.60 -10.71
C ASP A 214 25.41 -19.05 -9.30
N LEU A 215 26.21 -20.10 -9.22
CA LEU A 215 26.65 -20.69 -7.94
C LEU A 215 27.55 -19.76 -7.13
N LEU A 216 28.08 -18.69 -7.73
CA LEU A 216 28.93 -17.69 -7.06
C LEU A 216 28.13 -16.46 -6.64
N ASN A 217 26.84 -16.41 -6.92
CA ASN A 217 26.00 -15.27 -6.57
C ASN A 217 25.86 -15.12 -5.04
N ASP A 218 25.92 -13.88 -4.59
CA ASP A 218 25.56 -13.50 -3.22
C ASP A 218 24.05 -13.24 -3.13
N PHE A 219 23.34 -14.16 -2.53
CA PHE A 219 21.89 -14.09 -2.37
C PHE A 219 21.42 -13.21 -1.22
N THR A 220 22.30 -12.46 -0.57
CA THR A 220 21.95 -11.56 0.57
C THR A 220 20.83 -10.59 0.19
N SER A 221 20.88 -9.99 -1.01
CA SER A 221 19.86 -9.05 -1.47
C SER A 221 18.46 -9.68 -1.51
N ILE A 222 18.37 -10.93 -1.95
CA ILE A 222 17.12 -11.69 -2.05
C ILE A 222 16.56 -11.99 -0.66
N ILE A 223 17.39 -12.44 0.27
CA ILE A 223 16.97 -12.66 1.67
C ILE A 223 16.48 -11.37 2.31
N VAL A 224 17.20 -10.26 2.11
CA VAL A 224 16.80 -8.96 2.65
C VAL A 224 15.45 -8.50 2.08
N LYS A 225 15.19 -8.67 0.80
CA LYS A 225 13.91 -8.30 0.18
C LYS A 225 12.75 -9.16 0.69
N TYR A 226 12.91 -10.48 0.78
CA TYR A 226 11.91 -11.36 1.40
C TYR A 226 11.65 -10.97 2.86
N SER A 227 12.72 -10.71 3.60
CA SER A 227 12.64 -10.28 5.00
C SER A 227 11.86 -8.97 5.14
N LYS A 228 12.17 -7.99 4.30
CA LYS A 228 11.48 -6.68 4.28
C LYS A 228 9.97 -6.84 4.03
N THR A 229 9.58 -7.73 3.12
CA THR A 229 8.17 -8.05 2.85
C THR A 229 7.49 -8.62 4.10
N LEU A 230 8.07 -9.65 4.71
CA LEU A 230 7.48 -10.30 5.88
C LEU A 230 7.43 -9.36 7.09
N GLU A 231 8.49 -8.61 7.35
CA GLU A 231 8.54 -7.61 8.42
C GLU A 231 7.45 -6.55 8.28
N TYR A 232 7.19 -6.15 7.04
CA TYR A 232 6.17 -5.15 6.77
C TYR A 232 4.77 -5.70 7.01
N GLU A 233 4.48 -6.90 6.53
CA GLU A 233 3.16 -7.53 6.74
C GLU A 233 2.93 -7.91 8.22
N ILE A 234 3.98 -8.30 8.95
CA ILE A 234 3.93 -8.48 10.41
C ILE A 234 3.57 -7.16 11.10
N TYR A 235 4.18 -6.05 10.70
CA TYR A 235 3.85 -4.73 11.25
C TYR A 235 2.38 -4.35 10.98
N LEU A 236 1.90 -4.52 9.75
CA LEU A 236 0.51 -4.21 9.40
C LEU A 236 -0.49 -5.10 10.17
N PHE A 237 -0.17 -6.38 10.34
CA PHE A 237 -0.95 -7.30 11.16
C PHE A 237 -0.98 -6.84 12.62
N ALA A 238 0.19 -6.55 13.21
CA ALA A 238 0.29 -6.08 14.59
C ALA A 238 -0.46 -4.77 14.80
N LYS A 239 -0.40 -3.86 13.83
CA LYS A 239 -1.14 -2.59 13.85
C LYS A 239 -2.64 -2.83 13.96
N LYS A 240 -3.20 -3.74 13.19
CA LYS A 240 -4.63 -4.11 13.26
C LYS A 240 -4.99 -4.72 14.61
N VAL A 241 -4.19 -5.70 15.06
CA VAL A 241 -4.40 -6.38 16.36
C VAL A 241 -4.39 -5.38 17.52
N LEU A 242 -3.39 -4.49 17.55
CA LEU A 242 -3.27 -3.48 18.60
C LEU A 242 -4.40 -2.45 18.56
N LEU A 243 -4.83 -2.00 17.37
CA LEU A 243 -5.99 -1.10 17.24
C LEU A 243 -7.25 -1.74 17.80
N LYS A 244 -7.50 -3.02 17.50
CA LYS A 244 -8.68 -3.75 18.02
C LYS A 244 -8.59 -3.94 19.54
N ALA A 245 -7.41 -4.19 20.11
CA ALA A 245 -7.22 -4.27 21.54
C ALA A 245 -7.43 -2.91 22.22
N CYS A 246 -6.83 -1.84 21.68
CA CYS A 246 -6.98 -0.47 22.17
C CYS A 246 -8.43 0.03 22.10
N ALA A 247 -9.21 -0.40 21.11
CA ALA A 247 -10.64 -0.08 21.03
C ALA A 247 -11.45 -0.69 22.19
N LYS A 248 -10.98 -1.80 22.79
CA LYS A 248 -11.61 -2.43 23.96
C LYS A 248 -11.07 -1.87 25.29
N ASP A 249 -9.83 -1.42 25.32
CA ASP A 249 -9.18 -0.81 26.49
C ASP A 249 -8.29 0.35 26.06
N LEU A 250 -8.79 1.57 26.20
CA LEU A 250 -8.07 2.80 25.82
C LEU A 250 -6.77 2.99 26.60
N SER A 251 -6.63 2.41 27.80
CA SER A 251 -5.41 2.51 28.61
C SER A 251 -4.22 1.79 27.98
N LEU A 252 -4.46 0.92 26.99
CA LEU A 252 -3.41 0.28 26.22
C LEU A 252 -2.60 1.24 25.36
N TYR A 253 -3.17 2.38 24.96
CA TYR A 253 -2.42 3.39 24.22
C TYR A 253 -1.17 3.89 24.95
N ASP A 254 -1.18 3.87 26.27
CA ASP A 254 -0.08 4.32 27.13
C ASP A 254 0.82 3.14 27.57
N LEU A 255 0.56 1.91 27.09
CA LEU A 255 1.42 0.77 27.33
C LEU A 255 2.79 1.00 26.67
N THR A 256 3.86 0.90 27.47
CA THR A 256 5.22 1.18 27.03
C THR A 256 5.96 -0.05 26.55
N TYR A 257 6.85 0.14 25.59
CA TYR A 257 7.86 -0.82 25.15
C TYR A 257 9.21 -0.11 24.95
N LYS A 258 10.30 -0.87 25.03
CA LYS A 258 11.65 -0.31 24.89
C LYS A 258 12.27 -0.68 23.56
N VAL A 259 12.95 0.28 22.95
CA VAL A 259 13.84 0.07 21.80
C VAL A 259 15.19 0.62 22.21
N GLN A 260 16.17 -0.25 22.41
CA GLN A 260 17.43 0.12 23.03
C GLN A 260 17.19 0.74 24.42
N GLU A 261 17.61 1.96 24.66
CA GLU A 261 17.44 2.67 25.94
C GLU A 261 16.20 3.59 25.98
N GLN A 262 15.52 3.75 24.85
CA GLN A 262 14.36 4.65 24.75
C GLN A 262 13.06 3.91 24.98
N SER A 263 12.13 4.54 25.70
CA SER A 263 10.76 4.06 25.92
C SER A 263 9.79 4.69 24.96
N TYR A 264 8.96 3.88 24.35
CA TYR A 264 7.89 4.26 23.43
C TYR A 264 6.56 3.71 23.92
N THR A 265 5.46 4.28 23.46
CA THR A 265 4.10 3.84 23.76
C THR A 265 3.46 3.17 22.55
N ILE A 266 2.31 2.51 22.73
CA ILE A 266 1.51 2.01 21.59
C ILE A 266 1.05 3.18 20.69
N LYS A 267 0.89 4.41 21.18
CA LYS A 267 0.66 5.59 20.32
C LYS A 267 1.78 5.81 19.32
N ASP A 268 3.02 5.70 19.79
CA ASP A 268 4.20 5.86 18.93
C ASP A 268 4.31 4.75 17.89
N PHE A 269 3.88 3.52 18.24
CA PHE A 269 3.81 2.38 17.33
C PHE A 269 2.99 2.68 16.06
N PHE A 270 1.93 3.47 16.16
CA PHE A 270 1.07 3.79 15.01
C PHE A 270 1.67 4.85 14.09
N THR A 271 2.61 5.63 14.57
CA THR A 271 3.28 6.70 13.83
C THR A 271 4.65 6.29 13.29
N GLN A 272 5.35 5.40 14.01
CA GLN A 272 6.70 4.94 13.67
C GLN A 272 6.76 3.41 13.74
N LYS A 273 7.20 2.77 12.64
CA LYS A 273 7.38 1.32 12.61
C LYS A 273 8.50 0.92 13.57
N PRO A 274 8.22 0.17 14.65
CA PRO A 274 9.24 -0.33 15.54
C PRO A 274 10.00 -1.51 14.95
N ASN A 275 11.05 -1.96 15.64
CA ASN A 275 11.74 -3.19 15.28
C ASN A 275 10.87 -4.44 15.56
N LEU A 276 11.23 -5.55 14.93
CA LEU A 276 10.50 -6.82 15.06
C LEU A 276 10.39 -7.35 16.49
N GLY A 277 11.42 -7.15 17.31
CA GLY A 277 11.42 -7.58 18.72
C GLY A 277 10.33 -6.86 19.53
N SER A 278 10.18 -5.56 19.31
CA SER A 278 9.13 -4.76 19.95
C SER A 278 7.73 -5.15 19.47
N ILE A 279 7.57 -5.47 18.18
CA ILE A 279 6.29 -5.99 17.64
C ILE A 279 5.92 -7.29 18.35
N LYS A 280 6.87 -8.23 18.45
CA LYS A 280 6.67 -9.49 19.14
C LYS A 280 6.31 -9.28 20.61
N TYR A 281 7.06 -8.42 21.31
CA TYR A 281 6.80 -8.10 22.70
C TYR A 281 5.37 -7.59 22.93
N LEU A 282 4.92 -6.65 22.13
CA LEU A 282 3.57 -6.07 22.23
C LEU A 282 2.48 -7.09 21.95
N LEU A 283 2.62 -7.91 20.91
CA LEU A 283 1.65 -8.97 20.59
C LEU A 283 1.55 -10.04 21.69
N MET A 284 2.65 -10.29 22.42
CA MET A 284 2.70 -11.27 23.49
C MET A 284 2.39 -10.66 24.87
N HIS A 285 2.21 -9.36 24.96
CA HIS A 285 1.95 -8.70 26.23
C HIS A 285 0.59 -9.12 26.81
N LYS A 286 0.55 -9.57 28.08
CA LYS A 286 -0.65 -10.11 28.73
C LYS A 286 -1.87 -9.16 28.61
N ARG A 287 -1.65 -7.85 28.83
CA ARG A 287 -2.73 -6.85 28.72
C ARG A 287 -3.28 -6.71 27.30
N VAL A 288 -2.52 -7.00 26.27
CA VAL A 288 -2.99 -7.02 24.89
C VAL A 288 -3.75 -8.33 24.64
N GLN A 289 -3.16 -9.45 25.04
CA GLN A 289 -3.73 -10.77 24.78
C GLN A 289 -5.08 -11.01 25.44
N CYS A 290 -5.37 -10.41 26.61
CA CYS A 290 -6.69 -10.56 27.25
C CYS A 290 -7.85 -9.94 26.45
N HIS A 291 -7.56 -9.07 25.47
CA HIS A 291 -8.55 -8.47 24.60
C HIS A 291 -8.68 -9.15 23.24
N LEU A 292 -7.83 -10.15 22.95
CA LEU A 292 -7.84 -10.89 21.69
C LEU A 292 -8.73 -12.14 21.78
N GLU A 293 -9.19 -12.59 20.61
CA GLU A 293 -9.89 -13.86 20.50
C GLU A 293 -8.97 -15.05 20.77
N GLU A 294 -9.48 -16.11 21.32
CA GLU A 294 -8.71 -17.31 21.71
C GLU A 294 -7.92 -17.90 20.53
N SER A 295 -8.53 -17.95 19.34
CA SER A 295 -7.91 -18.44 18.11
C SER A 295 -6.68 -17.62 17.71
N LEU A 296 -6.75 -16.30 17.86
CA LEU A 296 -5.66 -15.36 17.59
C LEU A 296 -4.55 -15.47 18.63
N ASN A 297 -4.92 -15.55 19.91
CA ASN A 297 -3.97 -15.78 21.01
C ASN A 297 -3.20 -17.09 20.82
N ARG A 298 -3.89 -18.16 20.48
CA ARG A 298 -3.28 -19.47 20.21
C ARG A 298 -2.29 -19.39 19.05
N PHE A 299 -2.65 -18.70 17.97
CA PHE A 299 -1.74 -18.48 16.84
C PHE A 299 -0.48 -17.68 17.24
N ILE A 300 -0.66 -16.56 17.95
CA ILE A 300 0.47 -15.70 18.37
C ILE A 300 1.44 -16.46 19.28
N ASN A 301 0.91 -17.26 20.21
CA ASN A 301 1.73 -17.98 21.19
C ASN A 301 2.33 -19.31 20.68
N SER A 302 1.97 -19.76 19.47
CA SER A 302 2.45 -21.04 18.92
C SER A 302 3.12 -20.86 17.56
N SER A 303 2.34 -20.96 16.48
CA SER A 303 2.86 -20.98 15.09
C SER A 303 3.61 -19.69 14.73
N PHE A 304 3.05 -18.54 15.11
CA PHE A 304 3.70 -17.25 14.86
C PHE A 304 5.08 -17.16 15.50
N GLN A 305 5.20 -17.55 16.79
CA GLN A 305 6.47 -17.52 17.50
C GLN A 305 7.53 -18.41 16.87
N LYS A 306 7.14 -19.63 16.48
CA LYS A 306 8.04 -20.62 15.87
C LYS A 306 8.60 -20.13 14.54
N SER A 307 7.70 -19.71 13.62
CA SER A 307 8.10 -19.22 12.31
C SER A 307 8.82 -17.87 12.39
N PHE A 308 8.45 -17.03 13.35
CA PHE A 308 9.13 -15.76 13.61
C PHE A 308 10.59 -15.95 14.03
N LYS A 309 10.86 -16.92 14.92
CA LYS A 309 12.23 -17.23 15.34
C LYS A 309 13.06 -17.75 14.17
N PHE A 310 12.53 -18.71 13.41
CA PHE A 310 13.19 -19.26 12.23
C PHE A 310 13.57 -18.15 11.22
N PHE A 311 12.63 -17.24 10.95
CA PHE A 311 12.87 -16.11 10.08
C PHE A 311 13.97 -15.18 10.59
N GLN A 312 13.96 -14.83 11.90
CA GLN A 312 14.99 -13.99 12.49
C GLN A 312 16.38 -14.61 12.41
N ASP A 313 16.49 -15.92 12.62
CA ASP A 313 17.75 -16.64 12.60
C ASP A 313 18.36 -16.58 11.18
N ILE A 314 17.60 -16.92 10.14
CA ILE A 314 18.08 -16.86 8.73
C ILE A 314 18.48 -15.43 8.32
N ARG A 315 17.65 -14.45 8.66
CA ARG A 315 17.95 -13.04 8.32
C ARG A 315 19.24 -12.56 9.00
N ASN A 316 19.41 -12.85 10.26
CA ASN A 316 20.58 -12.41 11.02
C ASN A 316 21.86 -13.07 10.52
N GLU A 317 21.82 -14.37 10.23
CA GLU A 317 22.93 -15.10 9.63
C GLU A 317 23.33 -14.47 8.28
N ALA A 318 22.37 -14.27 7.37
CA ALA A 318 22.60 -13.68 6.06
C ALA A 318 23.16 -12.25 6.08
N VAL A 319 22.77 -11.44 7.08
CA VAL A 319 23.18 -10.02 7.14
C VAL A 319 24.51 -9.83 7.89
N HIS A 320 24.82 -10.70 8.87
CA HIS A 320 25.92 -10.45 9.80
C HIS A 320 27.04 -11.48 9.77
N GLU A 321 26.80 -12.70 9.25
CA GLU A 321 27.76 -13.78 9.42
C GLU A 321 28.33 -14.29 8.10
N LYS A 322 27.49 -14.77 7.18
CA LYS A 322 27.93 -15.42 5.95
C LYS A 322 26.98 -15.13 4.78
N ALA A 323 27.55 -14.91 3.60
CA ALA A 323 26.75 -14.83 2.38
C ALA A 323 25.91 -16.12 2.21
N PRO A 324 24.56 -15.99 2.11
CA PRO A 324 23.68 -17.13 2.00
C PRO A 324 23.81 -17.80 0.62
N GLY A 325 23.71 -19.12 0.61
CA GLY A 325 23.58 -19.88 -0.62
C GLY A 325 22.12 -20.03 -1.07
N LEU A 326 21.94 -20.67 -2.23
CA LEU A 326 20.60 -20.91 -2.80
C LEU A 326 19.69 -21.68 -1.83
N HIS A 327 20.22 -22.64 -1.09
CA HIS A 327 19.45 -23.47 -0.15
C HIS A 327 18.82 -22.64 1.00
N GLU A 328 19.54 -21.66 1.56
CA GLU A 328 19.02 -20.76 2.58
C GLU A 328 17.90 -19.87 2.02
N VAL A 329 18.07 -19.40 0.78
CA VAL A 329 17.04 -18.64 0.06
C VAL A 329 15.79 -19.47 -0.14
N GLU A 330 15.92 -20.69 -0.66
CA GLU A 330 14.79 -21.59 -0.90
C GLU A 330 14.02 -21.91 0.39
N LYS A 331 14.73 -22.14 1.50
CA LYS A 331 14.09 -22.35 2.81
C LYS A 331 13.24 -21.13 3.22
N LEU A 332 13.82 -19.93 3.13
CA LEU A 332 13.11 -18.72 3.50
C LEU A 332 11.94 -18.47 2.55
N ARG A 333 12.14 -18.63 1.26
CA ARG A 333 11.12 -18.52 0.22
C ARG A 333 9.94 -19.47 0.50
N ASN A 334 10.22 -20.73 0.78
CA ASN A 334 9.18 -21.74 1.04
C ASN A 334 8.39 -21.42 2.32
N GLU A 335 9.04 -20.96 3.39
CA GLU A 335 8.37 -20.55 4.62
C GLU A 335 7.48 -19.31 4.41
N ILE A 336 7.91 -18.36 3.58
CA ILE A 336 7.14 -17.15 3.29
C ILE A 336 5.98 -17.45 2.35
N LEU A 337 6.25 -18.09 1.22
CA LEU A 337 5.25 -18.34 0.15
C LEU A 337 4.40 -19.58 0.41
N GLY A 338 4.85 -20.51 1.24
CA GLY A 338 4.15 -21.75 1.54
C GLY A 338 4.09 -22.68 0.34
N ILE A 339 5.22 -22.87 -0.36
CA ILE A 339 5.28 -23.72 -1.55
C ILE A 339 5.27 -25.19 -1.14
N GLU A 340 5.95 -25.55 -0.04
CA GLU A 340 6.06 -26.93 0.48
C GLU A 340 5.30 -27.13 1.79
N GLY A 341 4.55 -26.13 2.29
CA GLY A 341 3.88 -26.25 3.57
C GLY A 341 3.09 -25.02 4.00
N ALA A 342 2.99 -24.86 5.32
CA ALA A 342 2.31 -23.71 5.90
C ALA A 342 3.13 -22.43 5.72
N SER A 343 2.52 -21.38 5.22
CA SER A 343 3.15 -20.06 5.08
C SER A 343 2.82 -19.17 6.27
N LEU A 344 3.86 -18.59 6.88
CA LEU A 344 3.67 -17.56 7.89
C LEU A 344 2.94 -16.34 7.29
N LEU A 345 3.32 -15.93 6.09
CA LEU A 345 2.69 -14.80 5.41
C LEU A 345 1.20 -15.03 5.14
N LYS A 346 0.82 -16.19 4.57
CA LYS A 346 -0.59 -16.55 4.36
C LYS A 346 -1.37 -16.63 5.68
N SER A 347 -0.73 -17.16 6.72
CA SER A 347 -1.32 -17.27 8.06
C SER A 347 -1.59 -15.89 8.69
N ILE A 348 -0.70 -14.93 8.49
CA ILE A 348 -0.86 -13.54 8.92
C ILE A 348 -1.97 -12.86 8.13
N LEU A 349 -1.97 -12.99 6.81
CA LEU A 349 -2.98 -12.37 5.93
C LEU A 349 -4.39 -12.85 6.27
N THR A 350 -4.59 -14.15 6.43
CA THR A 350 -5.89 -14.72 6.82
C THR A 350 -6.38 -14.15 8.15
N ARG A 351 -5.49 -13.98 9.13
CA ARG A 351 -5.84 -13.45 10.45
C ARG A 351 -5.93 -11.94 10.48
N LYS A 352 -5.27 -11.26 9.56
CA LYS A 352 -5.43 -9.81 9.34
C LYS A 352 -6.85 -9.45 8.90
N GLU A 353 -7.57 -10.33 8.20
CA GLU A 353 -8.99 -10.16 7.91
C GLU A 353 -9.88 -10.34 9.15
N MET A 354 -9.50 -11.24 10.04
CA MET A 354 -10.26 -11.54 11.26
C MET A 354 -9.97 -10.55 12.40
N ALA A 355 -8.78 -9.93 12.37
CA ALA A 355 -8.37 -8.92 13.34
C ALA A 355 -8.93 -7.55 13.02
#